data_e2686823dc2a73a39078718840d4bcbd
#
_entry.id   e2686823dc2a73a39078718840d4bcbd
#
_cell.length_a   1.000
_cell.length_b   1.000
_cell.length_c   1.000
_cell.angle_alpha   90.00
_cell.angle_beta   90.00
_cell.angle_gamma   90.00
#
_symmetry.space_group_name_H-M   'P 1'
#
loop_
_entity.id
_entity.type
_entity.pdbx_description
1 polymer ?
#
loop_
_entity_poly.entity_id
_entity_poly.type
_entity_poly.pdbx_seq_one_letter_code
_entity_poly.pdbx_strand_id
1 'polypeptide(L)'
;MKIFSIITSILILLNTLSAENYPDQPYILRIDDIIARAESTYNLRLSPDGKCIEMQDGATQGYMILKPDTSDHPFNRGLPSWNGTVRDDNTSFLIQMRFPEGSGWSDWLTVGYWKNFIWGSYGRTSFSGGYVDIDYVKLNSYANRWQFRINMLRKNASESSPTVHKLSFFVSDTRTTESIDYNSILNDNPAEIFIPTEFFYQYAIDDEIGGSICSPTSVSMALRSYDIEVDPYYFAVDTYDPYHKIFGVWPRAVQNASEKGLEGTVNRYRTWSEAREVLAKGGRIVITVGRPLYAGHLMMLAGFTSDGKPIVHDPARSNGYAYVFNKSDLSRSWFDKGGIAYTFFPADSQATSIHQDLLAGYQPQDFQLFQNYPNPFNSTTQISFNLKENTPVELTIHNATGGLVKVLYNQHTPAGFHQLTWNAADLASGAYFIRLSTGRFQKVIKTVLIK
;
A
#
# COMPACT_ATOMS: atom_id res chain seq x y z
N MET A 1 -55.87 -12.19 54.42
CA MET A 1 -54.53 -11.52 54.49
C MET A 1 -53.70 -12.20 53.42
N LYS A 2 -53.61 -11.55 52.23
CA LYS A 2 -52.87 -12.09 51.07
C LYS A 2 -51.53 -11.35 51.01
N ILE A 3 -50.45 -12.09 51.13
CA ILE A 3 -49.08 -11.57 50.98
C ILE A 3 -48.75 -11.62 49.48
N PHE A 4 -48.58 -10.49 48.89
CA PHE A 4 -48.03 -10.35 47.54
C PHE A 4 -46.51 -10.41 47.59
N SER A 5 -45.93 -11.44 47.02
CA SER A 5 -44.50 -11.52 46.79
C SER A 5 -44.14 -10.79 45.50
N ILE A 6 -43.40 -9.71 45.64
CA ILE A 6 -42.84 -8.95 44.50
C ILE A 6 -41.52 -9.63 44.12
N ILE A 7 -41.51 -10.35 43.01
CA ILE A 7 -40.26 -10.84 42.39
C ILE A 7 -39.69 -9.68 41.62
N THR A 8 -38.66 -9.06 42.14
CA THR A 8 -37.86 -8.07 41.44
C THR A 8 -36.90 -8.78 40.49
N SER A 9 -37.28 -8.84 39.24
CA SER A 9 -36.36 -9.32 38.17
C SER A 9 -35.24 -8.31 38.00
N ILE A 10 -34.07 -8.64 38.49
CA ILE A 10 -32.82 -7.92 38.18
C ILE A 10 -32.46 -8.26 36.74
N LEU A 11 -32.75 -7.33 35.85
CA LEU A 11 -32.23 -7.36 34.50
C LEU A 11 -30.73 -7.07 34.59
N ILE A 12 -29.91 -8.12 34.56
CA ILE A 12 -28.47 -7.94 34.33
C ILE A 12 -28.34 -7.53 32.87
N LEU A 13 -28.20 -6.23 32.64
CA LEU A 13 -27.64 -5.74 31.38
C LEU A 13 -26.21 -6.27 31.34
N LEU A 14 -26.03 -7.35 30.60
CA LEU A 14 -24.74 -7.67 30.04
C LEU A 14 -24.42 -6.52 29.06
N ASN A 15 -23.72 -5.52 29.55
CA ASN A 15 -22.94 -4.66 28.71
C ASN A 15 -21.99 -5.59 27.97
N THR A 16 -22.31 -5.93 26.72
CA THR A 16 -21.32 -6.37 25.77
C THR A 16 -20.32 -5.23 25.70
N LEU A 17 -19.23 -5.42 26.41
CA LEU A 17 -18.08 -4.54 26.35
C LEU A 17 -17.72 -4.37 24.89
N SER A 18 -17.93 -3.17 24.49
CA SER A 18 -17.40 -2.43 23.35
C SER A 18 -16.27 -3.11 22.61
N ALA A 19 -16.38 -2.97 21.30
CA ALA A 19 -15.28 -3.04 20.37
C ALA A 19 -13.98 -2.61 21.05
N GLU A 20 -13.00 -3.48 21.00
CA GLU A 20 -11.64 -3.21 21.44
C GLU A 20 -11.21 -1.87 20.90
N ASN A 21 -10.86 -0.93 21.78
CA ASN A 21 -10.27 0.34 21.41
C ASN A 21 -8.86 0.03 20.90
N TYR A 22 -8.75 -0.14 19.60
CA TYR A 22 -7.45 -0.28 18.98
C TYR A 22 -6.66 1.01 19.14
N PRO A 23 -5.41 0.94 19.65
CA PRO A 23 -4.60 2.12 19.94
C PRO A 23 -4.09 2.83 18.68
N ASP A 24 -4.30 2.25 17.51
CA ASP A 24 -3.77 2.73 16.24
C ASP A 24 -4.90 2.97 15.25
N GLN A 25 -4.93 4.18 14.69
CA GLN A 25 -5.99 4.60 13.77
C GLN A 25 -5.46 5.52 12.67
N PRO A 26 -5.80 5.26 11.38
CA PRO A 26 -5.54 6.20 10.30
C PRO A 26 -6.61 7.29 10.21
N TYR A 27 -6.19 8.52 10.12
CA TYR A 27 -7.02 9.68 9.75
C TYR A 27 -6.64 10.10 8.34
N ILE A 28 -7.58 10.07 7.43
CA ILE A 28 -7.37 10.30 6.00
C ILE A 28 -8.20 11.51 5.58
N LEU A 29 -7.54 12.50 4.98
CA LEU A 29 -8.14 13.66 4.36
C LEU A 29 -7.96 13.57 2.84
N ARG A 30 -9.05 13.41 2.12
CA ARG A 30 -9.12 13.49 0.66
C ARG A 30 -9.34 14.92 0.23
N ILE A 31 -9.35 15.17 -1.06
CA ILE A 31 -9.46 16.53 -1.60
C ILE A 31 -10.66 17.29 -1.08
N ASP A 32 -11.82 16.65 -0.98
CA ASP A 32 -13.03 17.28 -0.45
C ASP A 32 -12.89 17.65 1.04
N ASP A 33 -12.26 16.79 1.84
CA ASP A 33 -11.96 17.05 3.25
C ASP A 33 -10.94 18.19 3.39
N ILE A 34 -9.90 18.21 2.55
CA ILE A 34 -8.87 19.25 2.56
C ILE A 34 -9.51 20.61 2.29
N ILE A 35 -10.38 20.70 1.27
CA ILE A 35 -11.09 21.95 0.93
C ILE A 35 -12.06 22.36 2.03
N ALA A 36 -12.89 21.45 2.54
CA ALA A 36 -13.84 21.74 3.60
C ALA A 36 -13.17 22.22 4.91
N ARG A 37 -11.95 21.77 5.14
CA ARG A 37 -11.13 22.10 6.31
C ARG A 37 -10.18 23.28 6.11
N ALA A 38 -10.09 23.85 4.92
CA ALA A 38 -9.22 25.02 4.67
C ALA A 38 -9.60 26.16 5.65
N GLU A 39 -8.64 26.58 6.48
CA GLU A 39 -8.78 27.69 7.44
C GLU A 39 -8.14 28.98 6.90
N SER A 40 -6.98 28.83 6.28
CA SER A 40 -6.24 29.92 5.66
C SER A 40 -5.53 29.44 4.42
N THR A 41 -5.62 30.19 3.35
CA THR A 41 -5.03 29.85 2.05
C THR A 41 -4.35 31.09 1.46
N TYR A 42 -3.14 30.90 0.97
CA TYR A 42 -2.38 31.91 0.26
C TYR A 42 -1.79 31.32 -1.03
N ASN A 43 -2.14 31.88 -2.17
CA ASN A 43 -1.66 31.46 -3.50
C ASN A 43 -1.87 29.97 -3.85
N LEU A 44 -2.73 29.26 -3.15
CA LEU A 44 -3.18 27.91 -3.50
C LEU A 44 -4.67 27.95 -3.85
N ARG A 45 -5.10 27.00 -4.67
CA ARG A 45 -6.50 26.81 -5.07
C ARG A 45 -6.81 25.33 -5.29
N LEU A 46 -8.08 25.00 -5.35
CA LEU A 46 -8.53 23.73 -5.94
C LEU A 46 -8.25 23.79 -7.45
N SER A 47 -7.71 22.69 -8.00
CA SER A 47 -7.49 22.56 -9.45
C SER A 47 -8.83 22.68 -10.22
N PRO A 48 -8.81 23.12 -11.49
CA PRO A 48 -10.04 23.26 -12.29
C PRO A 48 -10.84 21.95 -12.45
N ASP A 49 -10.18 20.81 -12.41
CA ASP A 49 -10.81 19.49 -12.47
C ASP A 49 -11.31 18.98 -11.09
N GLY A 50 -11.08 19.74 -10.02
CA GLY A 50 -11.52 19.42 -8.68
C GLY A 50 -10.73 18.30 -7.97
N LYS A 51 -9.59 17.87 -8.51
CA LYS A 51 -8.89 16.66 -8.05
C LYS A 51 -7.75 16.89 -7.06
N CYS A 52 -7.19 18.11 -7.02
CA CYS A 52 -6.03 18.39 -6.17
C CYS A 52 -5.95 19.86 -5.76
N ILE A 53 -5.10 20.15 -4.78
CA ILE A 53 -4.65 21.50 -4.48
C ILE A 53 -3.46 21.80 -5.38
N GLU A 54 -3.49 22.99 -5.98
CA GLU A 54 -2.42 23.50 -6.83
C GLU A 54 -2.11 24.97 -6.52
N MET A 55 -1.00 25.49 -7.06
CA MET A 55 -0.66 26.90 -6.96
C MET A 55 -1.51 27.73 -7.93
N GLN A 56 -1.87 28.94 -7.52
CA GLN A 56 -2.50 29.93 -8.41
C GLN A 56 -1.53 30.34 -9.52
N ASP A 57 -2.10 30.79 -10.64
CA ASP A 57 -1.32 31.27 -11.77
C ASP A 57 -0.44 32.45 -11.34
N GLY A 58 0.80 32.46 -11.83
CA GLY A 58 1.78 33.51 -11.49
C GLY A 58 2.41 33.40 -10.09
N ALA A 59 1.90 32.58 -9.20
CA ALA A 59 2.48 32.40 -7.88
C ALA A 59 3.75 31.52 -7.94
N THR A 60 4.76 31.85 -7.14
CA THR A 60 5.97 31.03 -6.97
C THR A 60 6.05 30.37 -5.59
N GLN A 61 5.18 30.77 -4.66
CA GLN A 61 5.02 30.16 -3.36
C GLN A 61 3.57 30.25 -2.90
N GLY A 62 3.13 29.29 -2.13
CA GLY A 62 1.81 29.27 -1.53
C GLY A 62 1.72 28.34 -0.33
N TYR A 63 0.69 28.53 0.49
CA TYR A 63 0.38 27.63 1.59
C TYR A 63 -1.11 27.49 1.80
N MET A 64 -1.51 26.40 2.42
CA MET A 64 -2.85 26.15 2.94
C MET A 64 -2.74 25.56 4.35
N ILE A 65 -3.41 26.20 5.31
CA ILE A 65 -3.56 25.71 6.67
C ILE A 65 -4.95 25.10 6.80
N LEU A 66 -5.03 23.89 7.32
CA LEU A 66 -6.31 23.22 7.57
C LEU A 66 -6.77 23.52 9.00
N LYS A 67 -8.07 23.46 9.25
CA LYS A 67 -8.63 23.47 10.62
C LYS A 67 -8.05 22.30 11.41
N PRO A 68 -7.95 22.43 12.75
CA PRO A 68 -7.51 21.34 13.59
C PRO A 68 -8.34 20.07 13.40
N ASP A 69 -7.65 18.94 13.33
CA ASP A 69 -8.22 17.61 13.44
C ASP A 69 -8.18 17.08 14.87
N THR A 70 -9.04 16.13 15.16
CA THR A 70 -9.14 15.49 16.47
C THR A 70 -9.23 13.98 16.30
N SER A 71 -8.47 13.23 17.11
CA SER A 71 -8.59 11.79 17.20
C SER A 71 -9.64 11.38 18.22
N ASP A 72 -10.26 10.22 18.01
CA ASP A 72 -11.25 9.63 18.91
C ASP A 72 -10.63 9.20 20.25
N HIS A 73 -9.33 8.98 20.28
CA HIS A 73 -8.57 8.63 21.47
C HIS A 73 -7.22 9.36 21.49
N PRO A 74 -6.62 9.56 22.67
CA PRO A 74 -5.31 10.19 22.77
C PRO A 74 -4.22 9.37 22.11
N PHE A 75 -3.23 10.03 21.52
CA PHE A 75 -2.06 9.43 20.90
C PHE A 75 -0.75 10.10 21.36
N ASN A 76 0.34 9.41 21.24
CA ASN A 76 1.68 9.97 21.47
C ASN A 76 2.70 9.54 20.39
N ARG A 77 2.26 8.82 19.37
CA ARG A 77 3.02 8.48 18.16
C ARG A 77 2.15 8.71 16.94
N GLY A 78 2.78 9.01 15.83
CA GLY A 78 2.07 9.12 14.57
C GLY A 78 2.97 9.07 13.35
N LEU A 79 2.42 8.54 12.25
CA LEU A 79 3.04 8.46 10.94
C LEU A 79 2.20 9.29 9.97
N PRO A 80 2.67 10.48 9.55
CA PRO A 80 2.04 11.22 8.47
C PRO A 80 2.37 10.59 7.12
N SER A 81 1.46 10.71 6.17
CA SER A 81 1.74 10.45 4.76
C SER A 81 0.90 11.36 3.87
N TRP A 82 1.28 11.47 2.62
CA TRP A 82 0.64 12.35 1.66
C TRP A 82 0.69 11.75 0.26
N ASN A 83 -0.19 12.22 -0.60
CA ASN A 83 -0.20 11.87 -2.01
C ASN A 83 -0.32 13.17 -2.83
N GLY A 84 0.56 13.31 -3.80
CA GLY A 84 0.63 14.48 -4.67
C GLY A 84 1.44 14.18 -5.93
N THR A 85 1.73 15.22 -6.70
CA THR A 85 2.52 15.12 -7.94
C THR A 85 3.46 16.31 -8.06
N VAL A 86 4.71 16.04 -8.45
CA VAL A 86 5.71 17.04 -8.82
C VAL A 86 6.31 16.64 -10.17
N ARG A 87 5.90 17.34 -11.21
CA ARG A 87 6.30 17.03 -12.61
C ARG A 87 7.61 17.68 -13.03
N ASP A 88 8.05 18.68 -12.29
CA ASP A 88 9.22 19.50 -12.63
C ASP A 88 10.17 19.54 -11.43
N ASP A 89 11.45 19.29 -11.66
CA ASP A 89 12.48 19.29 -10.60
C ASP A 89 12.69 20.67 -9.95
N ASN A 90 12.19 21.73 -10.58
CA ASN A 90 12.18 23.08 -10.02
C ASN A 90 10.93 23.40 -9.21
N THR A 91 10.13 22.40 -8.87
CA THR A 91 8.94 22.55 -8.03
C THR A 91 8.96 21.55 -6.88
N SER A 92 8.26 21.87 -5.81
CA SER A 92 8.26 21.02 -4.62
C SER A 92 7.10 21.36 -3.69
N PHE A 93 6.75 20.44 -2.82
CA PHE A 93 5.89 20.74 -1.68
C PHE A 93 6.50 20.24 -0.36
N LEU A 94 6.03 20.84 0.73
CA LEU A 94 6.43 20.55 2.11
C LEU A 94 5.18 20.40 2.95
N ILE A 95 5.08 19.32 3.68
CA ILE A 95 4.00 19.07 4.63
C ILE A 95 4.51 19.35 6.04
N GLN A 96 3.75 20.14 6.77
CA GLN A 96 4.04 20.46 8.16
C GLN A 96 2.84 20.13 9.04
N MET A 97 3.14 19.84 10.29
CA MET A 97 2.14 19.65 11.34
C MET A 97 2.49 20.48 12.57
N ARG A 98 1.50 20.75 13.39
CA ARG A 98 1.69 21.29 14.74
C ARG A 98 0.77 20.60 15.74
N PHE A 99 1.18 20.60 16.99
CA PHE A 99 0.53 19.89 18.07
C PHE A 99 0.22 20.86 19.23
N PRO A 100 -0.71 20.51 20.13
CA PRO A 100 -0.98 21.34 21.32
C PRO A 100 0.29 21.53 22.15
N GLU A 101 0.51 22.79 22.56
CA GLU A 101 1.61 23.17 23.44
C GLU A 101 1.12 24.27 24.42
N GLY A 102 1.09 23.97 25.72
CA GLY A 102 0.47 24.84 26.70
C GLY A 102 -1.01 25.11 26.38
N SER A 103 -1.39 26.37 26.31
CA SER A 103 -2.76 26.80 25.90
C SER A 103 -2.91 27.03 24.38
N GLY A 104 -1.84 26.85 23.62
CA GLY A 104 -1.78 27.13 22.17
C GLY A 104 -1.31 25.95 21.34
N TRP A 105 -0.51 26.26 20.33
CA TRP A 105 0.07 25.34 19.37
C TRP A 105 1.58 25.47 19.37
N SER A 106 2.27 24.36 19.10
CA SER A 106 3.69 24.37 18.79
C SER A 106 3.98 25.21 17.53
N ASP A 107 5.26 25.50 17.29
CA ASP A 107 5.71 25.87 15.96
C ASP A 107 5.39 24.78 14.94
N TRP A 108 5.43 25.15 13.66
CA TRP A 108 5.22 24.22 12.57
C TRP A 108 6.42 23.28 12.42
N LEU A 109 6.18 21.99 12.59
CA LEU A 109 7.16 20.93 12.43
C LEU A 109 7.07 20.37 11.02
N THR A 110 8.20 20.26 10.34
CA THR A 110 8.26 19.58 9.05
C THR A 110 8.13 18.08 9.24
N VAL A 111 7.08 17.49 8.64
CA VAL A 111 6.85 16.05 8.68
C VAL A 111 7.25 15.38 7.39
N GLY A 112 7.45 16.15 6.32
CA GLY A 112 8.01 15.67 5.09
C GLY A 112 7.98 16.68 3.94
N TYR A 113 8.70 16.34 2.88
CA TYR A 113 8.79 17.12 1.66
C TYR A 113 8.93 16.18 0.46
N TRP A 114 8.56 16.69 -0.71
CA TRP A 114 8.75 15.96 -1.95
C TRP A 114 9.39 16.85 -3.00
N LYS A 115 10.48 16.34 -3.59
CA LYS A 115 11.49 17.08 -4.32
C LYS A 115 12.04 18.23 -3.47
N ASN A 116 13.30 18.48 -3.49
CA ASN A 116 13.94 19.32 -2.46
C ASN A 116 14.85 20.40 -3.00
N PHE A 117 14.73 20.75 -4.27
CA PHE A 117 15.63 21.75 -4.85
C PHE A 117 15.67 23.09 -4.07
N ILE A 118 14.58 23.42 -3.35
CA ILE A 118 14.49 24.66 -2.54
C ILE A 118 14.61 24.39 -1.04
N TRP A 119 13.98 23.29 -0.56
CA TRP A 119 13.87 23.01 0.88
C TRP A 119 15.19 22.51 1.50
N GLY A 120 16.05 21.90 0.70
CA GLY A 120 17.20 21.15 1.23
C GLY A 120 16.76 19.87 1.96
N SER A 121 17.66 19.37 2.81
CA SER A 121 17.37 18.21 3.65
C SER A 121 16.90 18.66 5.02
N TYR A 122 15.89 17.99 5.57
CA TYR A 122 15.36 18.27 6.90
C TYR A 122 15.62 17.10 7.83
N GLY A 123 16.33 17.36 8.91
CA GLY A 123 16.49 16.43 9.99
C GLY A 123 15.35 16.51 11.00
N ARG A 124 15.67 16.03 12.21
CA ARG A 124 14.73 16.13 13.35
C ARG A 124 14.31 17.57 13.57
N THR A 125 12.99 17.79 13.60
CA THR A 125 12.38 19.03 14.06
C THR A 125 11.71 18.79 15.41
N SER A 126 11.89 19.70 16.36
CA SER A 126 11.44 19.48 17.75
C SER A 126 10.80 20.73 18.35
N PHE A 127 9.98 20.50 19.35
CA PHE A 127 9.37 21.51 20.24
C PHE A 127 9.39 20.97 21.68
N SER A 128 8.92 21.73 22.66
CA SER A 128 8.93 21.30 24.05
C SER A 128 8.13 20.00 24.31
N GLY A 129 7.05 19.79 23.56
CA GLY A 129 6.15 18.63 23.67
C GLY A 129 6.55 17.41 22.89
N GLY A 130 7.61 17.44 22.06
CA GLY A 130 8.00 16.27 21.24
C GLY A 130 8.89 16.61 20.05
N TYR A 131 8.92 15.71 19.07
CA TYR A 131 9.70 15.87 17.84
C TYR A 131 9.15 15.07 16.68
N VAL A 132 9.57 15.45 15.48
CA VAL A 132 9.45 14.64 14.25
C VAL A 132 10.86 14.21 13.85
N ASP A 133 11.06 12.95 13.56
CA ASP A 133 12.34 12.38 13.14
C ASP A 133 12.10 11.30 12.08
N ILE A 134 12.85 11.39 10.99
CA ILE A 134 12.69 10.55 9.81
C ILE A 134 11.28 10.70 9.24
N ASP A 135 10.37 9.85 9.66
CA ASP A 135 9.02 9.72 9.12
C ASP A 135 7.95 9.64 10.21
N TYR A 136 8.30 9.87 11.48
CA TYR A 136 7.31 9.76 12.52
C TYR A 136 7.34 10.86 13.58
N VAL A 137 6.18 11.11 14.13
CA VAL A 137 5.94 12.04 15.24
C VAL A 137 6.04 11.29 16.56
N LYS A 138 6.81 11.87 17.48
CA LYS A 138 6.88 11.41 18.88
C LYS A 138 6.56 12.54 19.82
N LEU A 139 5.51 12.36 20.61
CA LEU A 139 5.12 13.29 21.66
C LEU A 139 5.58 12.80 23.04
N ASN A 140 5.98 13.73 23.90
CA ASN A 140 6.35 13.46 25.29
C ASN A 140 5.12 13.27 26.20
N SER A 141 3.99 13.86 25.78
CA SER A 141 2.67 13.74 26.40
C SER A 141 1.64 13.35 25.36
N TYR A 142 0.46 12.95 25.82
CA TYR A 142 -0.63 12.55 24.92
C TYR A 142 -1.36 13.78 24.38
N ALA A 143 -1.64 13.74 23.07
CA ALA A 143 -2.49 14.69 22.38
C ALA A 143 -3.68 13.97 21.75
N ASN A 144 -4.74 14.72 21.47
CA ASN A 144 -5.87 14.24 20.66
C ASN A 144 -6.16 15.19 19.50
N ARG A 145 -5.27 16.15 19.24
CA ARG A 145 -5.44 17.17 18.20
C ARG A 145 -4.14 17.39 17.45
N TRP A 146 -4.26 17.76 16.18
CA TRP A 146 -3.16 18.23 15.33
C TRP A 146 -3.69 19.17 14.27
N GLN A 147 -2.80 19.79 13.54
CA GLN A 147 -3.15 20.65 12.42
C GLN A 147 -2.12 20.47 11.30
N PHE A 148 -2.59 20.40 10.07
CA PHE A 148 -1.75 20.32 8.88
C PHE A 148 -1.55 21.69 8.23
N ARG A 149 -0.37 21.86 7.60
CA ARG A 149 -0.08 22.93 6.65
C ARG A 149 0.59 22.32 5.41
N ILE A 150 0.03 22.62 4.24
CA ILE A 150 0.60 22.32 2.94
C ILE A 150 1.35 23.58 2.49
N ASN A 151 2.62 23.45 2.10
CA ASN A 151 3.40 24.53 1.48
C ASN A 151 3.84 24.07 0.10
N MET A 152 3.80 24.95 -0.88
CA MET A 152 4.20 24.70 -2.25
C MET A 152 5.13 25.77 -2.76
N LEU A 153 6.13 25.35 -3.54
CA LEU A 153 7.12 26.23 -4.17
C LEU A 153 7.35 25.82 -5.62
N ARG A 154 7.60 26.81 -6.46
CA ARG A 154 8.21 26.66 -7.78
C ARG A 154 9.20 27.78 -8.02
N LYS A 155 10.28 27.48 -8.76
CA LYS A 155 11.36 28.43 -9.02
C LYS A 155 10.89 29.58 -9.88
N ASN A 156 10.06 29.30 -10.89
CA ASN A 156 9.47 30.28 -11.79
C ASN A 156 7.98 30.02 -11.94
N ALA A 157 7.21 31.08 -12.21
CA ALA A 157 5.76 30.99 -12.39
C ALA A 157 5.32 30.19 -13.63
N SER A 158 6.23 29.99 -14.60
CA SER A 158 5.98 29.19 -15.81
C SER A 158 6.13 27.69 -15.63
N GLU A 159 6.72 27.24 -14.51
CA GLU A 159 6.87 25.82 -14.22
C GLU A 159 5.55 25.21 -13.75
N SER A 160 5.40 23.90 -13.93
CA SER A 160 4.21 23.16 -13.45
C SER A 160 4.03 23.35 -11.96
N SER A 161 2.79 23.52 -11.51
CA SER A 161 2.50 23.50 -10.08
C SER A 161 2.76 22.12 -9.50
N PRO A 162 3.37 22.00 -8.31
CA PRO A 162 3.21 20.81 -7.50
C PRO A 162 1.74 20.68 -7.09
N THR A 163 1.28 19.46 -6.83
CA THR A 163 -0.09 19.19 -6.40
C THR A 163 -0.13 18.31 -5.16
N VAL A 164 -1.18 18.44 -4.36
CA VAL A 164 -1.49 17.54 -3.23
C VAL A 164 -2.97 17.21 -3.28
N HIS A 165 -3.33 15.93 -3.16
CA HIS A 165 -4.72 15.50 -3.21
C HIS A 165 -5.15 14.64 -2.01
N LYS A 166 -4.18 14.22 -1.15
CA LYS A 166 -4.48 13.45 0.04
C LYS A 166 -3.44 13.71 1.12
N LEU A 167 -3.91 13.78 2.34
CA LEU A 167 -3.10 13.76 3.55
C LEU A 167 -3.59 12.64 4.45
N SER A 168 -2.70 12.02 5.20
CA SER A 168 -3.11 11.10 6.25
C SER A 168 -2.20 11.18 7.46
N PHE A 169 -2.74 10.81 8.61
CA PHE A 169 -2.01 10.71 9.84
C PHE A 169 -2.43 9.45 10.58
N PHE A 170 -1.53 8.50 10.68
CA PHE A 170 -1.73 7.27 11.42
C PHE A 170 -1.24 7.48 12.84
N VAL A 171 -2.14 7.39 13.82
CA VAL A 171 -1.86 7.68 15.24
C VAL A 171 -1.82 6.42 16.07
N SER A 172 -1.01 6.43 17.14
CA SER A 172 -0.86 5.32 18.08
C SER A 172 -0.81 5.81 19.52
N ASP A 173 -1.45 5.06 20.43
CA ASP A 173 -1.33 5.21 21.87
C ASP A 173 -0.43 4.11 22.46
N THR A 174 0.80 4.47 22.82
CA THR A 174 1.77 3.50 23.35
C THR A 174 1.53 3.09 24.80
N ARG A 175 0.51 3.62 25.49
CA ARG A 175 0.09 3.15 26.82
C ARG A 175 -0.68 1.84 26.75
N THR A 176 -1.41 1.65 25.66
CA THR A 176 -2.15 0.43 25.42
C THR A 176 -1.25 -0.57 24.71
N THR A 177 -0.97 -1.67 25.38
CA THR A 177 -0.32 -2.83 24.76
C THR A 177 -1.43 -3.76 24.31
N GLU A 178 -1.68 -3.81 23.02
CA GLU A 178 -2.58 -4.79 22.46
C GLU A 178 -1.94 -6.17 22.59
N SER A 179 -2.61 -7.09 23.25
CA SER A 179 -2.17 -8.49 23.29
C SER A 179 -2.49 -9.13 21.95
N ILE A 180 -1.46 -9.65 21.27
CA ILE A 180 -1.65 -10.37 20.02
C ILE A 180 -2.14 -11.78 20.32
N ASP A 181 -3.35 -12.09 19.90
CA ASP A 181 -3.88 -13.46 19.97
C ASP A 181 -3.36 -14.29 18.79
N TYR A 182 -2.18 -14.87 18.97
CA TYR A 182 -1.58 -15.74 17.93
C TYR A 182 -2.42 -16.98 17.62
N ASN A 183 -3.23 -17.48 18.55
CA ASN A 183 -4.10 -18.61 18.25
C ASN A 183 -5.16 -18.21 17.23
N SER A 184 -5.77 -17.05 17.40
CA SER A 184 -6.71 -16.50 16.43
C SER A 184 -6.04 -16.24 15.08
N ILE A 185 -4.87 -15.59 15.05
CA ILE A 185 -4.13 -15.29 13.81
C ILE A 185 -3.73 -16.58 13.07
N LEU A 186 -3.27 -17.60 13.77
CA LEU A 186 -2.84 -18.86 13.13
C LEU A 186 -4.02 -19.69 12.61
N ASN A 187 -5.18 -19.56 13.24
CA ASN A 187 -6.44 -20.21 12.82
C ASN A 187 -7.23 -19.35 11.80
N ASP A 188 -6.84 -18.12 11.56
CA ASP A 188 -7.39 -17.27 10.50
C ASP A 188 -6.92 -17.79 9.14
N ASN A 189 -7.81 -18.45 8.42
CA ASN A 189 -7.53 -19.08 7.13
C ASN A 189 -8.27 -18.34 6.00
N PRO A 190 -7.72 -17.24 5.50
CA PRO A 190 -8.30 -16.47 4.40
C PRO A 190 -8.48 -17.32 3.15
N ALA A 191 -9.53 -17.05 2.40
CA ALA A 191 -9.77 -17.72 1.12
C ALA A 191 -8.62 -17.41 0.13
N GLU A 192 -8.35 -18.37 -0.73
CA GLU A 192 -7.31 -18.27 -1.75
C GLU A 192 -7.45 -17.00 -2.60
N ILE A 193 -6.35 -16.34 -2.80
CA ILE A 193 -6.16 -15.23 -3.73
C ILE A 193 -4.68 -15.12 -4.08
N PHE A 194 -4.36 -14.76 -5.33
CA PHE A 194 -2.99 -14.53 -5.74
C PHE A 194 -2.89 -13.30 -6.64
N ILE A 195 -1.96 -12.43 -6.31
CA ILE A 195 -1.64 -11.21 -7.06
C ILE A 195 -0.30 -11.42 -7.77
N PRO A 196 -0.31 -11.69 -9.06
CA PRO A 196 0.92 -11.81 -9.84
C PRO A 196 1.54 -10.42 -10.09
N THR A 197 2.86 -10.41 -10.29
CA THR A 197 3.62 -9.22 -10.67
C THR A 197 4.89 -9.60 -11.40
N GLU A 198 5.55 -8.66 -12.06
CA GLU A 198 6.95 -8.81 -12.40
C GLU A 198 7.76 -8.80 -11.09
N PHE A 199 8.64 -9.80 -10.94
CA PHE A 199 9.43 -9.97 -9.73
C PHE A 199 10.79 -9.32 -9.86
N PHE A 200 11.17 -8.56 -8.83
CA PHE A 200 12.47 -7.93 -8.71
C PHE A 200 13.24 -8.49 -7.52
N TYR A 201 14.42 -9.04 -7.79
CA TYR A 201 15.40 -9.43 -6.78
C TYR A 201 16.30 -8.23 -6.48
N GLN A 202 16.18 -7.65 -5.28
CA GLN A 202 16.82 -6.36 -4.93
C GLN A 202 18.35 -6.36 -5.15
N TYR A 203 19.03 -7.45 -4.89
CA TYR A 203 20.49 -7.54 -5.09
C TYR A 203 20.93 -7.69 -6.55
N ALA A 204 20.00 -7.92 -7.48
CA ALA A 204 20.26 -7.90 -8.91
C ALA A 204 19.93 -6.56 -9.58
N ILE A 205 19.32 -5.62 -8.84
CA ILE A 205 19.00 -4.28 -9.33
C ILE A 205 20.25 -3.43 -9.39
N ASP A 206 21.04 -3.47 -8.33
CA ASP A 206 22.29 -2.69 -8.20
C ASP A 206 23.17 -3.26 -7.08
N ASP A 207 24.47 -3.35 -7.32
CA ASP A 207 25.43 -3.96 -6.37
C ASP A 207 25.69 -3.07 -5.13
N GLU A 208 25.55 -1.74 -5.25
CA GLU A 208 25.86 -0.79 -4.16
C GLU A 208 24.67 -0.59 -3.24
N ILE A 209 23.45 -0.38 -3.81
CA ILE A 209 22.26 -0.06 -3.03
C ILE A 209 21.36 -1.26 -2.78
N GLY A 210 21.55 -2.38 -3.47
CA GLY A 210 20.69 -3.57 -3.42
C GLY A 210 20.38 -4.06 -2.01
N GLY A 211 21.36 -3.95 -1.08
CA GLY A 211 21.16 -4.32 0.33
C GLY A 211 20.22 -3.40 1.15
N SER A 212 19.79 -2.27 0.59
CA SER A 212 19.05 -1.20 1.30
C SER A 212 17.71 -0.82 0.67
N ILE A 213 17.32 -1.46 -0.44
CA ILE A 213 16.17 -1.06 -1.28
C ILE A 213 14.96 -1.99 -1.20
N CYS A 214 14.82 -2.82 -0.16
CA CYS A 214 13.67 -3.73 -0.03
C CYS A 214 12.32 -2.99 -0.09
N SER A 215 12.22 -1.82 0.52
CA SER A 215 11.01 -0.99 0.51
C SER A 215 10.62 -0.52 -0.90
N PRO A 216 11.46 0.25 -1.62
CA PRO A 216 11.12 0.70 -2.97
C PRO A 216 10.99 -0.46 -3.97
N THR A 217 11.76 -1.55 -3.83
CA THR A 217 11.62 -2.74 -4.69
C THR A 217 10.26 -3.40 -4.51
N SER A 218 9.78 -3.53 -3.25
CA SER A 218 8.45 -4.09 -2.98
C SER A 218 7.31 -3.20 -3.50
N VAL A 219 7.47 -1.88 -3.42
CA VAL A 219 6.51 -0.93 -3.99
C VAL A 219 6.54 -0.97 -5.52
N SER A 220 7.72 -1.14 -6.15
CA SER A 220 7.84 -1.34 -7.59
C SER A 220 7.09 -2.60 -8.06
N MET A 221 7.16 -3.70 -7.30
CA MET A 221 6.34 -4.90 -7.58
C MET A 221 4.85 -4.61 -7.44
N ALA A 222 4.43 -3.81 -6.44
CA ALA A 222 3.04 -3.40 -6.32
C ALA A 222 2.57 -2.55 -7.53
N LEU A 223 3.39 -1.63 -8.03
CA LEU A 223 3.13 -0.87 -9.26
C LEU A 223 3.02 -1.80 -10.48
N ARG A 224 3.96 -2.70 -10.66
CA ARG A 224 3.96 -3.68 -11.77
C ARG A 224 2.73 -4.59 -11.76
N SER A 225 2.19 -4.91 -10.58
CA SER A 225 0.95 -5.70 -10.47
C SER A 225 -0.31 -4.97 -10.94
N TYR A 226 -0.20 -3.67 -11.21
CA TYR A 226 -1.22 -2.83 -11.85
C TYR A 226 -0.85 -2.44 -13.28
N ASP A 227 0.15 -3.09 -13.88
CA ASP A 227 0.68 -2.78 -15.21
C ASP A 227 1.33 -1.41 -15.35
N ILE A 228 1.67 -0.79 -14.22
CA ILE A 228 2.37 0.48 -14.20
C ILE A 228 3.87 0.20 -14.43
N GLU A 229 4.40 0.72 -15.54
CA GLU A 229 5.83 0.60 -15.86
C GLU A 229 6.67 1.38 -14.86
N VAL A 230 7.66 0.71 -14.28
CA VAL A 230 8.60 1.29 -13.33
C VAL A 230 9.95 0.57 -13.40
N ASP A 231 11.01 1.34 -13.40
CA ASP A 231 12.36 0.85 -13.17
C ASP A 231 12.62 0.89 -11.65
N PRO A 232 12.89 -0.24 -11.00
CA PRO A 232 13.04 -0.31 -9.54
C PRO A 232 14.29 0.44 -9.03
N TYR A 233 15.35 0.59 -9.85
CA TYR A 233 16.52 1.39 -9.48
C TYR A 233 16.17 2.86 -9.37
N TYR A 234 15.59 3.44 -10.43
CA TYR A 234 15.20 4.84 -10.43
C TYR A 234 14.10 5.13 -9.40
N PHE A 235 13.17 4.20 -9.19
CA PHE A 235 12.19 4.33 -8.12
C PHE A 235 12.85 4.37 -6.74
N ALA A 236 13.88 3.56 -6.49
CA ALA A 236 14.64 3.60 -5.26
C ALA A 236 15.39 4.93 -5.08
N VAL A 237 16.07 5.40 -6.14
CA VAL A 237 16.80 6.68 -6.13
C VAL A 237 15.86 7.86 -5.85
N ASP A 238 14.68 7.90 -6.46
CA ASP A 238 13.66 8.95 -6.22
C ASP A 238 13.14 8.89 -4.76
N THR A 239 13.07 7.70 -4.17
CA THR A 239 12.60 7.52 -2.79
C THR A 239 13.67 7.89 -1.76
N TYR A 240 14.95 7.90 -2.14
CA TYR A 240 16.07 8.12 -1.23
C TYR A 240 15.93 9.43 -0.44
N ASP A 241 16.12 9.34 0.88
CA ASP A 241 16.26 10.50 1.76
C ASP A 241 17.76 10.84 1.94
N PRO A 242 18.24 11.95 1.37
CA PRO A 242 19.65 12.27 1.42
C PRO A 242 20.14 12.70 2.82
N TYR A 243 19.25 13.16 3.70
CA TYR A 243 19.60 13.53 5.05
C TYR A 243 19.83 12.29 5.93
N HIS A 244 18.85 11.38 5.97
CA HIS A 244 18.91 10.17 6.76
C HIS A 244 19.68 9.03 6.06
N LYS A 245 19.99 9.20 4.76
CA LYS A 245 20.70 8.22 3.93
C LYS A 245 19.99 6.85 3.87
N ILE A 246 18.68 6.86 3.71
CA ILE A 246 17.84 5.65 3.64
C ILE A 246 16.88 5.71 2.46
N PHE A 247 16.57 4.53 1.92
CA PHE A 247 15.61 4.33 0.81
C PHE A 247 14.21 3.95 1.30
N GLY A 248 14.03 3.74 2.60
CA GLY A 248 12.82 3.17 3.19
C GLY A 248 11.99 4.16 4.03
N VAL A 249 12.13 5.48 3.82
CA VAL A 249 11.26 6.47 4.48
C VAL A 249 9.83 6.27 3.98
N TRP A 250 8.94 5.90 4.87
CA TRP A 250 7.60 5.42 4.52
C TRP A 250 6.75 6.45 3.76
N PRO A 251 6.62 7.71 4.21
CA PRO A 251 5.88 8.71 3.47
C PRO A 251 6.44 8.98 2.07
N ARG A 252 7.77 8.89 1.90
CA ARG A 252 8.42 9.09 0.60
C ARG A 252 8.12 7.93 -0.37
N ALA A 253 8.11 6.68 0.13
CA ALA A 253 7.73 5.53 -0.69
C ALA A 253 6.26 5.61 -1.14
N VAL A 254 5.36 6.03 -0.23
CA VAL A 254 3.94 6.28 -0.54
C VAL A 254 3.80 7.40 -1.57
N GLN A 255 4.53 8.51 -1.39
CA GLN A 255 4.49 9.64 -2.32
C GLN A 255 5.05 9.29 -3.70
N ASN A 256 6.16 8.54 -3.77
CA ASN A 256 6.72 8.13 -5.05
C ASN A 256 5.75 7.21 -5.83
N ALA A 257 5.04 6.32 -5.12
CA ALA A 257 3.98 5.53 -5.73
C ALA A 257 2.82 6.42 -6.23
N SER A 258 2.51 7.52 -5.53
CA SER A 258 1.51 8.51 -5.97
C SER A 258 1.93 9.21 -7.28
N GLU A 259 3.19 9.53 -7.46
CA GLU A 259 3.73 10.07 -8.73
C GLU A 259 3.49 9.12 -9.92
N LYS A 260 3.37 7.84 -9.64
CA LYS A 260 3.15 6.79 -10.64
C LYS A 260 1.67 6.39 -10.79
N GLY A 261 0.75 7.11 -10.14
CA GLY A 261 -0.69 6.90 -10.29
C GLY A 261 -1.34 5.97 -9.25
N LEU A 262 -0.67 5.70 -8.12
CA LEU A 262 -1.30 5.01 -7.00
C LEU A 262 -1.71 5.99 -5.90
N GLU A 263 -2.76 5.66 -5.18
CA GLU A 263 -3.10 6.27 -3.91
C GLU A 263 -2.63 5.37 -2.77
N GLY A 264 -1.69 5.86 -1.98
CA GLY A 264 -1.06 5.10 -0.91
C GLY A 264 -1.42 5.61 0.49
N THR A 265 -1.39 4.73 1.48
CA THR A 265 -1.59 5.04 2.90
C THR A 265 -0.80 4.05 3.76
N VAL A 266 -0.30 4.50 4.91
CA VAL A 266 0.21 3.60 5.94
C VAL A 266 -0.98 3.10 6.76
N ASN A 267 -1.13 1.78 6.88
CA ASN A 267 -2.21 1.14 7.62
C ASN A 267 -1.68 0.09 8.58
N ARG A 268 -2.54 -0.32 9.52
CA ARG A 268 -2.32 -1.46 10.40
C ARG A 268 -3.34 -2.55 10.13
N TYR A 269 -2.87 -3.78 10.15
CA TYR A 269 -3.67 -4.99 10.03
C TYR A 269 -3.56 -5.82 11.31
N ARG A 270 -4.64 -6.47 11.71
CA ARG A 270 -4.69 -7.32 12.91
C ARG A 270 -4.92 -8.78 12.60
N THR A 271 -5.42 -9.06 11.40
CA THR A 271 -5.69 -10.41 10.93
C THR A 271 -5.25 -10.57 9.47
N TRP A 272 -5.05 -11.82 9.05
CA TRP A 272 -4.80 -12.13 7.65
C TRP A 272 -6.05 -11.92 6.79
N SER A 273 -7.24 -12.12 7.37
CA SER A 273 -8.52 -11.88 6.68
C SER A 273 -8.72 -10.42 6.33
N GLU A 274 -8.36 -9.47 7.20
CA GLU A 274 -8.34 -8.02 6.86
C GLU A 274 -7.46 -7.73 5.64
N ALA A 275 -6.25 -8.30 5.62
CA ALA A 275 -5.34 -8.12 4.49
C ALA A 275 -5.90 -8.75 3.21
N ARG A 276 -6.51 -9.93 3.31
CA ARG A 276 -7.16 -10.59 2.17
C ARG A 276 -8.31 -9.77 1.60
N GLU A 277 -9.11 -9.13 2.44
CA GLU A 277 -10.19 -8.25 1.98
C GLU A 277 -9.67 -7.08 1.14
N VAL A 278 -8.56 -6.45 1.58
CA VAL A 278 -7.92 -5.38 0.80
C VAL A 278 -7.44 -5.89 -0.56
N LEU A 279 -6.80 -7.06 -0.60
CA LEU A 279 -6.37 -7.66 -1.86
C LEU A 279 -7.57 -7.98 -2.78
N ALA A 280 -8.65 -8.51 -2.22
CA ALA A 280 -9.88 -8.83 -2.96
C ALA A 280 -10.57 -7.59 -3.54
N LYS A 281 -10.41 -6.46 -2.89
CA LYS A 281 -10.91 -5.15 -3.32
C LYS A 281 -9.98 -4.46 -4.34
N GLY A 282 -8.98 -5.17 -4.84
CA GLY A 282 -8.03 -4.66 -5.81
C GLY A 282 -6.84 -3.90 -5.19
N GLY A 283 -6.73 -3.82 -3.86
CA GLY A 283 -5.59 -3.19 -3.18
C GLY A 283 -4.31 -4.00 -3.28
N ARG A 284 -3.18 -3.35 -2.98
CA ARG A 284 -1.86 -3.98 -2.83
C ARG A 284 -1.29 -3.62 -1.49
N ILE A 285 -0.60 -4.57 -0.87
CA ILE A 285 -0.08 -4.43 0.48
C ILE A 285 1.42 -4.75 0.46
N VAL A 286 2.21 -3.82 1.01
CA VAL A 286 3.64 -4.05 1.29
C VAL A 286 3.81 -4.10 2.79
N ILE A 287 4.06 -5.29 3.32
CA ILE A 287 4.17 -5.56 4.76
C ILE A 287 5.56 -5.26 5.29
N THR A 288 5.65 -4.72 6.51
CA THR A 288 6.92 -4.54 7.22
C THR A 288 7.12 -5.68 8.20
N VAL A 289 8.23 -6.40 8.06
CA VAL A 289 8.51 -7.58 8.86
C VAL A 289 9.79 -7.45 9.67
N GLY A 290 9.81 -8.13 10.80
CA GLY A 290 10.93 -8.18 11.71
C GLY A 290 11.38 -9.62 12.02
N ARG A 291 11.92 -9.82 13.22
CA ARG A 291 12.24 -11.17 13.71
C ARG A 291 10.95 -11.99 13.89
N PRO A 292 10.99 -13.32 13.71
CA PRO A 292 12.19 -14.13 13.52
C PRO A 292 12.78 -14.13 12.11
N LEU A 293 12.06 -13.69 11.07
CA LEU A 293 12.51 -13.82 9.68
C LEU A 293 13.63 -12.83 9.30
N TYR A 294 13.50 -11.57 9.71
CA TYR A 294 14.41 -10.48 9.35
C TYR A 294 14.69 -9.56 10.54
N ALA A 295 15.76 -8.79 10.52
CA ALA A 295 15.98 -7.72 11.50
C ALA A 295 15.03 -6.52 11.24
N GLY A 296 14.75 -6.27 9.96
CA GLY A 296 13.81 -5.29 9.43
C GLY A 296 13.82 -5.45 7.92
N HIS A 297 12.63 -5.61 7.32
CA HIS A 297 12.49 -5.86 5.89
C HIS A 297 11.08 -5.51 5.43
N LEU A 298 10.93 -5.26 4.14
CA LEU A 298 9.63 -5.09 3.50
C LEU A 298 9.49 -6.04 2.33
N MET A 299 8.28 -6.59 2.18
CA MET A 299 7.94 -7.48 1.08
C MET A 299 6.48 -7.26 0.65
N MET A 300 6.16 -7.52 -0.60
CA MET A 300 4.78 -7.42 -1.10
C MET A 300 3.99 -8.67 -0.68
N LEU A 301 2.84 -8.46 -0.02
CA LEU A 301 1.89 -9.54 0.20
C LEU A 301 1.20 -9.87 -1.12
N ALA A 302 1.46 -11.07 -1.63
CA ALA A 302 0.97 -11.53 -2.93
C ALA A 302 -0.35 -12.29 -2.85
N GLY A 303 -0.75 -12.75 -1.66
CA GLY A 303 -2.01 -13.48 -1.53
C GLY A 303 -2.00 -14.57 -0.46
N PHE A 304 -2.86 -15.55 -0.66
CA PHE A 304 -3.06 -16.69 0.24
C PHE A 304 -3.26 -17.97 -0.57
N THR A 305 -2.69 -19.06 -0.07
CA THR A 305 -2.93 -20.40 -0.60
C THR A 305 -4.34 -20.89 -0.25
N SER A 306 -4.77 -21.99 -0.86
CA SER A 306 -6.07 -22.62 -0.56
C SER A 306 -6.23 -23.10 0.90
N ASP A 307 -5.10 -23.32 1.60
CA ASP A 307 -5.07 -23.65 3.03
C ASP A 307 -4.77 -22.41 3.93
N GLY A 308 -4.94 -21.19 3.37
CA GLY A 308 -4.88 -19.93 4.10
C GLY A 308 -3.47 -19.49 4.52
N LYS A 309 -2.40 -20.03 3.91
CA LYS A 309 -1.03 -19.56 4.17
C LYS A 309 -0.73 -18.32 3.34
N PRO A 310 -0.11 -17.28 3.93
CA PRO A 310 0.24 -16.08 3.18
C PRO A 310 1.34 -16.34 2.16
N ILE A 311 1.17 -15.79 0.98
CA ILE A 311 2.12 -15.78 -0.14
C ILE A 311 2.70 -14.38 -0.24
N VAL A 312 4.02 -14.27 -0.41
CA VAL A 312 4.70 -12.99 -0.56
C VAL A 312 5.61 -12.97 -1.80
N HIS A 313 5.86 -11.78 -2.32
CA HIS A 313 7.00 -11.52 -3.21
C HIS A 313 8.10 -10.88 -2.36
N ASP A 314 9.14 -11.65 -2.08
CA ASP A 314 10.23 -11.26 -1.18
C ASP A 314 11.45 -10.80 -1.99
N PRO A 315 11.73 -9.49 -2.06
CA PRO A 315 12.83 -8.97 -2.88
C PRO A 315 14.21 -9.35 -2.39
N ALA A 316 14.36 -9.81 -1.14
CA ALA A 316 15.66 -10.24 -0.60
C ALA A 316 16.07 -11.67 -0.98
N ARG A 317 15.20 -12.40 -1.67
CA ARG A 317 15.42 -13.79 -2.06
C ARG A 317 15.44 -13.91 -3.58
N SER A 318 16.45 -14.56 -4.17
CA SER A 318 16.48 -14.82 -5.61
C SER A 318 15.32 -15.71 -6.10
N ASN A 319 14.77 -16.55 -5.20
CA ASN A 319 13.59 -17.37 -5.41
C ASN A 319 12.36 -16.81 -4.65
N GLY A 320 12.30 -15.50 -4.46
CA GLY A 320 11.30 -14.84 -3.63
C GLY A 320 9.95 -14.60 -4.28
N TYR A 321 9.81 -14.88 -5.58
CA TYR A 321 8.51 -14.81 -6.25
C TYR A 321 7.54 -15.84 -5.68
N ALA A 322 6.36 -15.38 -5.25
CA ALA A 322 5.31 -16.23 -4.71
C ALA A 322 5.79 -17.17 -3.58
N TYR A 323 6.65 -16.64 -2.72
CA TYR A 323 7.25 -17.42 -1.64
C TYR A 323 6.27 -17.60 -0.49
N VAL A 324 6.18 -18.81 0.05
CA VAL A 324 5.33 -19.16 1.20
C VAL A 324 6.23 -19.47 2.40
N PHE A 325 6.24 -18.56 3.35
CA PHE A 325 6.89 -18.79 4.64
C PHE A 325 6.05 -19.70 5.53
N ASN A 326 6.68 -20.24 6.58
CA ASN A 326 5.91 -20.79 7.71
C ASN A 326 4.98 -19.70 8.26
N LYS A 327 3.69 -20.01 8.37
CA LYS A 327 2.67 -19.03 8.75
C LYS A 327 2.92 -18.45 10.15
N SER A 328 3.39 -19.27 11.11
CA SER A 328 3.70 -18.80 12.46
C SER A 328 4.86 -17.79 12.44
N ASP A 329 5.93 -18.09 11.69
CA ASP A 329 7.10 -17.19 11.63
C ASP A 329 6.77 -15.87 10.95
N LEU A 330 6.03 -15.91 9.84
CA LEU A 330 5.61 -14.70 9.17
C LEU A 330 4.60 -13.89 9.99
N SER A 331 3.66 -14.55 10.66
CA SER A 331 2.73 -13.88 11.57
C SER A 331 3.46 -13.15 12.69
N ARG A 332 4.41 -13.82 13.36
CA ARG A 332 5.26 -13.16 14.37
C ARG A 332 6.06 -12.00 13.79
N SER A 333 6.69 -12.22 12.63
CA SER A 333 7.50 -11.19 11.98
C SER A 333 6.72 -9.93 11.62
N TRP A 334 5.44 -10.05 11.29
CA TRP A 334 4.59 -8.91 10.92
C TRP A 334 3.82 -8.33 12.10
N PHE A 335 3.08 -9.15 12.84
CA PHE A 335 2.18 -8.65 13.89
C PHE A 335 2.93 -8.17 15.14
N ASP A 336 4.09 -8.74 15.49
CA ASP A 336 4.98 -8.18 16.53
C ASP A 336 5.57 -6.81 16.15
N LYS A 337 5.55 -6.46 14.86
CA LYS A 337 5.85 -5.12 14.35
C LYS A 337 4.61 -4.23 14.25
N GLY A 338 3.51 -4.63 14.87
CA GLY A 338 2.25 -3.90 14.89
C GLY A 338 1.36 -4.14 13.67
N GLY A 339 1.67 -5.10 12.80
CA GLY A 339 0.89 -5.36 11.58
C GLY A 339 0.91 -4.20 10.57
N ILE A 340 1.93 -3.34 10.62
CA ILE A 340 2.01 -2.13 9.81
C ILE A 340 2.39 -2.47 8.36
N ALA A 341 1.78 -1.76 7.42
CA ALA A 341 2.01 -1.95 5.98
C ALA A 341 1.69 -0.69 5.18
N TYR A 342 2.24 -0.59 3.96
CA TYR A 342 1.68 0.30 2.94
C TYR A 342 0.49 -0.38 2.28
N THR A 343 -0.55 0.40 2.03
CA THR A 343 -1.70 -0.04 1.25
C THR A 343 -1.87 0.89 0.06
N PHE A 344 -2.00 0.33 -1.14
CA PHE A 344 -2.11 1.08 -2.38
C PHE A 344 -3.36 0.68 -3.16
N PHE A 345 -3.96 1.65 -3.82
CA PHE A 345 -5.01 1.48 -4.84
C PHE A 345 -4.68 2.36 -6.04
N PRO A 346 -5.17 2.06 -7.25
CA PRO A 346 -5.05 2.97 -8.38
C PRO A 346 -5.75 4.30 -8.09
N ALA A 347 -5.09 5.43 -8.40
CA ALA A 347 -5.62 6.78 -8.12
C ALA A 347 -6.91 7.10 -8.90
N ASP A 348 -7.06 6.54 -10.11
CA ASP A 348 -8.25 6.72 -10.96
C ASP A 348 -9.39 5.72 -10.64
N SER A 349 -9.15 4.74 -9.75
CA SER A 349 -10.27 3.99 -9.20
C SER A 349 -11.12 5.00 -8.44
N GLN A 350 -12.38 5.17 -8.85
CA GLN A 350 -13.35 6.00 -8.12
C GLN A 350 -13.54 5.42 -6.71
N ALA A 351 -12.54 5.60 -5.87
CA ALA A 351 -12.60 5.35 -4.44
C ALA A 351 -13.37 6.49 -3.74
N THR A 352 -14.44 6.92 -4.37
CA THR A 352 -15.54 7.58 -3.69
C THR A 352 -16.20 6.50 -2.84
N SER A 353 -15.91 6.53 -1.55
CA SER A 353 -16.41 5.62 -0.52
C SER A 353 -15.77 4.22 -0.54
N ILE A 354 -14.56 4.11 0.01
CA ILE A 354 -13.92 2.82 0.37
C ILE A 354 -14.81 1.94 1.30
N HIS A 355 -15.99 2.40 1.67
CA HIS A 355 -16.92 1.68 2.53
C HIS A 355 -18.21 1.16 1.86
N GLN A 356 -18.55 1.51 0.64
CA GLN A 356 -19.81 1.05 0.07
C GLN A 356 -19.80 0.44 -1.34
N ASP A 357 -18.79 0.66 -2.22
CA ASP A 357 -18.89 0.23 -3.63
C ASP A 357 -17.76 -0.65 -4.17
N LEU A 358 -16.99 -1.32 -3.33
CA LEU A 358 -15.92 -2.23 -3.78
C LEU A 358 -16.42 -3.56 -4.34
N LEU A 359 -17.71 -3.68 -4.67
CA LEU A 359 -18.30 -4.84 -5.35
C LEU A 359 -18.55 -4.63 -6.84
N ALA A 360 -18.29 -3.45 -7.40
CA ALA A 360 -18.41 -3.18 -8.83
C ALA A 360 -17.02 -3.20 -9.49
N GLY A 361 -16.62 -4.38 -9.91
CA GLY A 361 -15.70 -4.72 -10.99
C GLY A 361 -14.57 -3.77 -11.37
N TYR A 362 -13.33 -4.05 -10.86
CA TYR A 362 -12.11 -3.62 -11.53
C TYR A 362 -12.17 -4.00 -13.01
N GLN A 363 -12.15 -2.99 -13.90
CA GLN A 363 -11.99 -3.21 -15.33
C GLN A 363 -10.51 -3.06 -15.67
N PRO A 364 -9.83 -4.11 -16.13
CA PRO A 364 -8.43 -4.06 -16.50
C PRO A 364 -8.19 -3.08 -17.65
N GLN A 365 -7.15 -2.28 -17.53
CA GLN A 365 -6.80 -1.31 -18.59
C GLN A 365 -6.20 -1.99 -19.83
N ASP A 366 -5.58 -3.17 -19.68
CA ASP A 366 -4.91 -3.86 -20.76
C ASP A 366 -5.06 -5.39 -20.72
N PHE A 367 -4.67 -6.03 -21.82
CA PHE A 367 -4.56 -7.47 -21.98
C PHE A 367 -3.25 -7.97 -21.37
N GLN A 368 -3.32 -8.93 -20.43
CA GLN A 368 -2.15 -9.43 -19.71
C GLN A 368 -2.18 -10.95 -19.52
N LEU A 369 -1.05 -11.61 -19.71
CA LEU A 369 -0.78 -12.98 -19.27
C LEU A 369 0.29 -12.93 -18.18
N PHE A 370 -0.06 -13.41 -16.98
CA PHE A 370 0.84 -13.45 -15.84
C PHE A 370 1.69 -14.71 -15.81
N GLN A 371 2.83 -14.65 -15.11
CA GLN A 371 3.64 -15.83 -14.87
C GLN A 371 2.81 -16.87 -14.12
N ASN A 372 2.83 -18.12 -14.59
CA ASN A 372 2.14 -19.22 -13.91
C ASN A 372 2.75 -19.49 -12.53
N TYR A 373 1.92 -19.92 -11.59
CA TYR A 373 2.35 -20.25 -10.23
C TYR A 373 1.78 -21.61 -9.78
N PRO A 374 2.64 -22.44 -9.14
CA PRO A 374 4.08 -22.31 -9.00
C PRO A 374 4.82 -22.41 -10.35
N ASN A 375 6.03 -21.87 -10.43
CA ASN A 375 6.98 -22.05 -11.52
C ASN A 375 8.42 -21.95 -10.98
N PRO A 376 9.25 -23.00 -11.01
CA PRO A 376 8.93 -24.33 -11.52
C PRO A 376 7.79 -25.01 -10.77
N PHE A 377 7.09 -25.94 -11.44
CA PHE A 377 5.94 -26.64 -10.85
C PHE A 377 6.07 -28.17 -10.97
N ASN A 378 5.41 -28.88 -10.04
CA ASN A 378 5.29 -30.33 -10.09
C ASN A 378 3.84 -30.70 -10.38
N SER A 379 3.62 -31.27 -11.54
CA SER A 379 2.37 -31.71 -12.16
C SER A 379 1.26 -30.65 -12.32
N THR A 380 1.12 -29.68 -11.42
CA THR A 380 0.00 -28.74 -11.47
C THR A 380 0.46 -27.31 -11.25
N THR A 381 -0.07 -26.37 -12.03
CA THR A 381 0.18 -24.93 -11.89
C THR A 381 -1.06 -24.12 -12.24
N GLN A 382 -1.18 -22.94 -11.70
CA GLN A 382 -2.22 -21.99 -12.06
C GLN A 382 -1.71 -21.00 -13.10
N ILE A 383 -2.55 -20.69 -14.08
CA ILE A 383 -2.31 -19.72 -15.13
C ILE A 383 -3.36 -18.63 -14.98
N SER A 384 -2.91 -17.38 -14.84
CA SER A 384 -3.77 -16.21 -14.67
C SER A 384 -3.62 -15.26 -15.84
N PHE A 385 -4.69 -14.62 -16.25
CA PHE A 385 -4.67 -13.58 -17.27
C PHE A 385 -5.76 -12.56 -17.05
N ASN A 386 -5.59 -11.39 -17.65
CA ASN A 386 -6.51 -10.27 -17.54
C ASN A 386 -6.96 -9.81 -18.93
N LEU A 387 -8.24 -9.43 -19.08
CA LEU A 387 -8.82 -8.98 -20.34
C LEU A 387 -9.47 -7.61 -20.16
N LYS A 388 -9.14 -6.69 -21.05
CA LYS A 388 -9.72 -5.35 -21.09
C LYS A 388 -11.17 -5.33 -21.54
N GLU A 389 -11.54 -6.19 -22.45
CA GLU A 389 -12.85 -6.28 -23.09
C GLU A 389 -13.28 -7.74 -23.31
N ASN A 390 -14.56 -7.94 -23.52
CA ASN A 390 -15.10 -9.25 -23.89
C ASN A 390 -14.50 -9.67 -25.24
N THR A 391 -13.75 -10.77 -25.27
CA THR A 391 -12.99 -11.18 -26.48
C THR A 391 -12.86 -12.70 -26.58
N PRO A 392 -12.72 -13.25 -27.81
CA PRO A 392 -12.29 -14.63 -27.96
C PRO A 392 -10.88 -14.81 -27.40
N VAL A 393 -10.71 -15.83 -26.58
CA VAL A 393 -9.43 -16.18 -25.93
C VAL A 393 -9.04 -17.59 -26.28
N GLU A 394 -7.79 -17.77 -26.72
CA GLU A 394 -7.15 -19.06 -26.87
C GLU A 394 -5.92 -19.12 -25.96
N LEU A 395 -5.87 -20.12 -25.06
CA LEU A 395 -4.71 -20.41 -24.21
C LEU A 395 -4.14 -21.77 -24.57
N THR A 396 -2.89 -21.79 -25.02
CA THR A 396 -2.21 -22.99 -25.52
C THR A 396 -0.88 -23.22 -24.84
N ILE A 397 -0.48 -24.51 -24.76
CA ILE A 397 0.82 -24.94 -24.28
C ILE A 397 1.64 -25.42 -25.45
N HIS A 398 2.89 -24.98 -25.50
CA HIS A 398 3.86 -25.35 -26.50
C HIS A 398 5.12 -25.95 -25.84
N ASN A 399 5.78 -26.89 -26.53
CA ASN A 399 7.07 -27.42 -26.09
C ASN A 399 8.23 -26.46 -26.47
N ALA A 400 9.46 -26.83 -26.11
CA ALA A 400 10.65 -26.03 -26.36
C ALA A 400 10.96 -25.82 -27.88
N THR A 401 10.41 -26.63 -28.76
CA THR A 401 10.55 -26.49 -30.23
C THR A 401 9.40 -25.72 -30.86
N GLY A 402 8.47 -25.17 -30.04
CA GLY A 402 7.30 -24.43 -30.52
C GLY A 402 6.11 -25.31 -30.95
N GLY A 403 6.24 -26.65 -30.85
CA GLY A 403 5.13 -27.57 -31.14
C GLY A 403 3.99 -27.43 -30.15
N LEU A 404 2.74 -27.40 -30.62
CA LEU A 404 1.55 -27.38 -29.80
C LEU A 404 1.44 -28.69 -29.00
N VAL A 405 1.36 -28.56 -27.67
CA VAL A 405 1.18 -29.67 -26.71
C VAL A 405 -0.27 -29.83 -26.30
N LYS A 406 -0.93 -28.72 -25.98
CA LYS A 406 -2.30 -28.73 -25.47
C LYS A 406 -2.99 -27.39 -25.70
N VAL A 407 -4.30 -27.44 -25.98
CA VAL A 407 -5.19 -26.29 -25.86
C VAL A 407 -5.87 -26.38 -24.50
N LEU A 408 -5.62 -25.41 -23.63
CA LEU A 408 -6.19 -25.37 -22.28
C LEU A 408 -7.54 -24.66 -22.23
N TYR A 409 -7.70 -23.65 -23.09
CA TYR A 409 -8.89 -22.81 -23.09
C TYR A 409 -9.09 -22.22 -24.49
N ASN A 410 -10.33 -22.22 -24.98
CA ASN A 410 -10.68 -21.61 -26.26
C ASN A 410 -12.17 -21.27 -26.27
N GLN A 411 -12.48 -20.04 -25.81
CA GLN A 411 -13.88 -19.56 -25.84
C GLN A 411 -13.94 -18.03 -25.71
N HIS A 412 -15.12 -17.49 -25.96
CA HIS A 412 -15.40 -16.07 -25.75
C HIS A 412 -15.44 -15.78 -24.25
N THR A 413 -14.63 -14.84 -23.79
CA THR A 413 -14.37 -14.60 -22.36
C THR A 413 -14.69 -13.15 -22.01
N PRO A 414 -15.44 -12.89 -20.91
CA PRO A 414 -15.72 -11.55 -20.44
C PRO A 414 -14.47 -10.76 -20.08
N ALA A 415 -14.55 -9.43 -20.08
CA ALA A 415 -13.54 -8.58 -19.48
C ALA A 415 -13.33 -8.94 -18.01
N GLY A 416 -12.10 -8.78 -17.50
CA GLY A 416 -11.77 -9.05 -16.11
C GLY A 416 -10.63 -10.07 -15.94
N PHE A 417 -10.37 -10.41 -14.69
CA PHE A 417 -9.34 -11.37 -14.28
C PHE A 417 -9.87 -12.80 -14.40
N HIS A 418 -9.05 -13.68 -15.01
CA HIS A 418 -9.33 -15.11 -15.21
C HIS A 418 -8.20 -15.97 -14.70
N GLN A 419 -8.56 -17.13 -14.16
CA GLN A 419 -7.61 -18.09 -13.64
C GLN A 419 -8.03 -19.50 -14.02
N LEU A 420 -7.08 -20.33 -14.40
CA LEU A 420 -7.30 -21.74 -14.68
C LEU A 420 -6.14 -22.59 -14.22
N THR A 421 -6.43 -23.83 -13.87
CA THR A 421 -5.44 -24.82 -13.43
C THR A 421 -5.00 -25.66 -14.62
N TRP A 422 -3.69 -25.75 -14.83
CA TRP A 422 -3.10 -26.68 -15.76
C TRP A 422 -2.49 -27.87 -15.04
N ASN A 423 -3.00 -29.06 -15.34
CA ASN A 423 -2.41 -30.32 -14.91
C ASN A 423 -1.55 -30.90 -16.07
N ALA A 424 -0.26 -31.06 -15.83
CA ALA A 424 0.77 -31.55 -16.72
C ALA A 424 1.32 -32.91 -16.27
N ALA A 425 0.56 -33.70 -15.50
CA ALA A 425 1.01 -34.98 -14.95
C ALA A 425 1.48 -35.96 -16.05
N ASP A 426 0.94 -35.86 -17.26
CA ASP A 426 1.26 -36.73 -18.37
C ASP A 426 2.46 -36.26 -19.21
N LEU A 427 3.03 -35.10 -18.91
CA LEU A 427 4.13 -34.49 -19.66
C LEU A 427 5.48 -34.76 -19.01
N ALA A 428 6.54 -34.77 -19.80
CA ALA A 428 7.92 -34.92 -19.31
C ALA A 428 8.42 -33.64 -18.64
N SER A 429 9.33 -33.76 -17.65
CA SER A 429 10.02 -32.59 -17.08
C SER A 429 10.73 -31.82 -18.20
N GLY A 430 10.66 -30.48 -18.13
CA GLY A 430 11.24 -29.62 -19.16
C GLY A 430 10.63 -28.23 -19.21
N ALA A 431 11.11 -27.42 -20.15
CA ALA A 431 10.59 -26.10 -20.41
C ALA A 431 9.40 -26.15 -21.38
N TYR A 432 8.36 -25.46 -21.05
CA TYR A 432 7.15 -25.24 -21.83
C TYR A 432 6.87 -23.77 -22.00
N PHE A 433 6.04 -23.42 -22.96
CA PHE A 433 5.61 -22.07 -23.22
C PHE A 433 4.08 -22.01 -23.20
N ILE A 434 3.56 -21.12 -22.37
CA ILE A 434 2.12 -20.83 -22.28
C ILE A 434 1.87 -19.63 -23.17
N ARG A 435 0.99 -19.78 -24.16
CA ARG A 435 0.62 -18.71 -25.08
C ARG A 435 -0.85 -18.36 -24.89
N LEU A 436 -1.12 -17.10 -24.58
CA LEU A 436 -2.44 -16.51 -24.58
C LEU A 436 -2.61 -15.68 -25.86
N SER A 437 -3.66 -15.91 -26.59
CA SER A 437 -3.98 -15.21 -27.84
C SER A 437 -5.42 -14.71 -27.81
N THR A 438 -5.63 -13.47 -28.25
CA THR A 438 -6.95 -12.94 -28.62
C THR A 438 -6.90 -12.49 -30.08
N GLY A 439 -7.98 -12.06 -30.66
CA GLY A 439 -7.97 -11.62 -32.07
C GLY A 439 -6.99 -10.49 -32.39
N ARG A 440 -6.48 -9.78 -31.41
CA ARG A 440 -5.59 -8.61 -31.57
C ARG A 440 -4.29 -8.69 -30.82
N PHE A 441 -4.20 -9.51 -29.76
CA PHE A 441 -3.04 -9.57 -28.87
C PHE A 441 -2.56 -10.99 -28.66
N GLN A 442 -1.25 -11.13 -28.52
CA GLN A 442 -0.61 -12.39 -28.17
C GLN A 442 0.47 -12.16 -27.12
N LYS A 443 0.50 -12.99 -26.09
CA LYS A 443 1.53 -12.99 -25.05
C LYS A 443 1.99 -14.42 -24.80
N VAL A 444 3.30 -14.59 -24.53
CA VAL A 444 3.91 -15.90 -24.25
C VAL A 444 4.74 -15.79 -22.98
N ILE A 445 4.62 -16.76 -22.09
CA ILE A 445 5.47 -16.92 -20.91
C ILE A 445 6.14 -18.30 -20.91
N LYS A 446 7.32 -18.38 -20.30
CA LYS A 446 8.05 -19.63 -20.10
C LYS A 446 7.67 -20.24 -18.76
N THR A 447 7.46 -21.55 -18.74
CA THR A 447 7.23 -22.32 -17.52
C THR A 447 8.13 -23.56 -17.47
N VAL A 448 8.43 -24.07 -16.29
CA VAL A 448 9.31 -25.22 -16.08
C VAL A 448 8.57 -26.27 -15.24
N LEU A 449 8.39 -27.46 -15.87
CA LEU A 449 7.84 -28.62 -15.17
C LEU A 449 9.01 -29.46 -14.62
N ILE A 450 8.93 -29.78 -13.32
CA ILE A 450 9.90 -30.64 -12.62
C ILE A 450 9.11 -31.78 -11.97
N LYS A 451 9.42 -33.00 -12.30
CA LYS A 451 8.87 -34.21 -11.65
C LYS A 451 9.90 -34.84 -10.76
#